data_d46463e3ddb28341c3e7069029d378ab
#
_entry.id   d46463e3ddb28341c3e7069029d378ab
#
_cell.length_a   1.000
_cell.length_b   1.000
_cell.length_c   1.000
_cell.angle_alpha   90.00
_cell.angle_beta   90.00
_cell.angle_gamma   90.00
#
_symmetry.space_group_name_H-M   'P 1'
#
loop_
_entity.id
_entity.type
_entity.pdbx_description
1 polymer ?
#
loop_
_entity_poly.entity_id
_entity_poly.type
_entity_poly.pdbx_seq_one_letter_code
_entity_poly.pdbx_strand_id
1 'polypeptide(L)'
;MCIRDSVLAFKNDHGDLDESYGFVITTNDKKILISGDTAPSQNLVKYGEDLDILVHEVYSSSGFKKKEPDWKIYHKGHHTSPQELAEIAALLEPKTLVLSHVLIWGATSDEIVSDITKSYDGKVIFPDDVTLIN
;
A
#
# COMPACT_ATOMS: atom_id res chain seq x y z
N MET A 1 -25.64 -2.60 -22.73
CA MET A 1 -24.75 -3.15 -21.68
C MET A 1 -24.37 -1.98 -20.76
N CYS A 2 -24.85 -1.96 -19.55
CA CYS A 2 -24.46 -0.91 -18.60
C CYS A 2 -23.13 -1.30 -17.98
N ILE A 3 -22.06 -0.65 -18.38
CA ILE A 3 -20.79 -0.70 -17.68
C ILE A 3 -21.03 0.02 -16.35
N ARG A 4 -20.95 -0.73 -15.25
CA ARG A 4 -21.06 -0.14 -13.91
C ARG A 4 -19.68 -0.09 -13.29
N ASP A 5 -18.88 0.87 -13.75
CA ASP A 5 -17.69 1.22 -13.01
C ASP A 5 -18.10 2.00 -11.76
N SER A 6 -17.44 1.71 -10.66
CA SER A 6 -17.66 2.42 -9.40
C SER A 6 -16.34 2.79 -8.75
N VAL A 7 -16.35 3.91 -8.05
CA VAL A 7 -15.26 4.34 -7.18
C VAL A 7 -15.85 4.55 -5.79
N LEU A 8 -15.33 3.80 -4.82
CA LEU A 8 -15.68 3.96 -3.42
C LEU A 8 -14.49 4.60 -2.70
N ALA A 9 -14.72 5.72 -2.03
CA ALA A 9 -13.75 6.33 -1.13
C ALA A 9 -13.98 5.79 0.29
N PHE A 10 -12.90 5.46 1.01
CA PHE A 10 -12.95 5.07 2.41
C PHE A 10 -11.90 5.82 3.21
N LYS A 11 -12.19 6.12 4.46
CA LYS A 11 -11.18 6.73 5.35
C LYS A 11 -10.06 5.74 5.63
N ASN A 12 -8.84 6.21 5.52
CA ASN A 12 -7.63 5.52 5.96
C ASN A 12 -7.06 6.20 7.21
N ASP A 13 -5.90 5.75 7.70
CA ASP A 13 -5.27 6.25 8.93
C ASP A 13 -3.98 7.01 8.59
N HIS A 14 -4.06 8.33 8.51
CA HIS A 14 -2.90 9.19 8.24
C HIS A 14 -2.66 10.17 9.39
N GLY A 15 -2.36 9.62 10.57
CA GLY A 15 -2.06 10.38 11.77
C GLY A 15 -3.22 11.26 12.22
N ASP A 16 -2.95 12.56 12.34
CA ASP A 16 -3.90 13.58 12.75
C ASP A 16 -4.71 14.21 11.60
N LEU A 17 -4.59 13.66 10.39
CA LEU A 17 -5.36 14.10 9.22
C LEU A 17 -6.72 13.39 9.15
N ASP A 18 -7.78 14.08 9.55
CA ASP A 18 -9.15 13.55 9.54
C ASP A 18 -9.68 13.25 8.13
N GLU A 19 -9.21 13.97 7.12
CA GLU A 19 -9.65 13.89 5.74
C GLU A 19 -8.57 13.20 4.86
N SER A 20 -8.29 11.94 5.17
CA SER A 20 -7.40 11.08 4.38
C SER A 20 -8.15 9.86 3.88
N TYR A 21 -7.99 9.52 2.59
CA TYR A 21 -8.81 8.52 1.91
C TYR A 21 -7.98 7.57 1.07
N GLY A 22 -8.40 6.31 1.09
CA GLY A 22 -8.11 5.34 0.05
C GLY A 22 -9.30 5.15 -0.88
N PHE A 23 -9.10 4.47 -2.00
CA PHE A 23 -10.11 4.27 -3.03
C PHE A 23 -10.19 2.82 -3.48
N VAL A 24 -11.39 2.32 -3.69
CA VAL A 24 -11.62 1.05 -4.40
C VAL A 24 -12.28 1.37 -5.72
N ILE A 25 -11.62 0.99 -6.80
CA ILE A 25 -12.11 1.12 -8.17
C ILE A 25 -12.55 -0.26 -8.63
N THR A 26 -13.81 -0.39 -9.02
CA THR A 26 -14.37 -1.64 -9.55
C THR A 26 -14.85 -1.40 -10.96
N THR A 27 -14.34 -2.21 -11.89
CA THR A 27 -14.77 -2.26 -13.28
C THR A 27 -15.38 -3.64 -13.60
N ASN A 28 -15.75 -3.91 -14.85
CA ASN A 28 -16.30 -5.21 -15.23
C ASN A 28 -15.29 -6.37 -15.05
N ASP A 29 -13.99 -6.09 -15.12
CA ASP A 29 -12.91 -7.08 -15.17
C ASP A 29 -11.81 -6.91 -14.13
N LYS A 30 -11.82 -5.79 -13.38
CA LYS A 30 -10.80 -5.47 -12.38
C LYS A 30 -11.38 -4.86 -11.12
N LYS A 31 -10.78 -5.22 -9.99
CA LYS A 31 -10.97 -4.53 -8.71
C LYS A 31 -9.62 -4.09 -8.18
N ILE A 32 -9.45 -2.78 -8.00
CA ILE A 32 -8.20 -2.13 -7.64
C ILE A 32 -8.43 -1.33 -6.36
N LEU A 33 -7.61 -1.56 -5.34
CA LEU A 33 -7.56 -0.71 -4.15
C LEU A 33 -6.31 0.14 -4.18
N ILE A 34 -6.48 1.45 -3.96
CA ILE A 34 -5.39 2.42 -3.79
C ILE A 34 -5.44 2.91 -2.35
N SER A 35 -4.36 2.66 -1.59
CA SER A 35 -4.32 2.96 -0.15
C SER A 35 -4.39 4.45 0.17
N GLY A 36 -3.83 5.32 -0.69
CA GLY A 36 -3.38 6.64 -0.27
C GLY A 36 -2.24 6.53 0.74
N ASP A 37 -1.81 7.64 1.32
CA ASP A 37 -0.82 7.65 2.40
C ASP A 37 -1.51 7.21 3.70
N THR A 38 -1.00 6.17 4.34
CA THR A 38 -1.69 5.57 5.49
C THR A 38 -0.76 4.72 6.36
N ALA A 39 -0.95 4.79 7.66
CA ALA A 39 -0.57 3.69 8.56
C ALA A 39 -1.50 2.48 8.33
N PRO A 40 -1.19 1.29 8.86
CA PRO A 40 -2.08 0.14 8.75
C PRO A 40 -3.49 0.46 9.23
N SER A 41 -4.48 0.26 8.36
CA SER A 41 -5.88 0.62 8.63
C SER A 41 -6.80 -0.58 8.46
N GLN A 42 -7.74 -0.75 9.40
CA GLN A 42 -8.76 -1.81 9.31
C GLN A 42 -9.66 -1.64 8.08
N ASN A 43 -9.83 -0.42 7.60
CA ASN A 43 -10.64 -0.16 6.42
C ASN A 43 -9.98 -0.70 5.14
N LEU A 44 -8.66 -0.79 5.07
CA LEU A 44 -7.98 -1.49 3.97
C LEU A 44 -8.42 -2.95 3.89
N VAL A 45 -8.46 -3.63 5.01
CA VAL A 45 -8.91 -5.04 5.08
C VAL A 45 -10.40 -5.15 4.78
N LYS A 46 -11.22 -4.27 5.37
CA LYS A 46 -12.67 -4.28 5.18
C LYS A 46 -13.11 -4.11 3.73
N TYR A 47 -12.44 -3.26 2.97
CA TYR A 47 -12.81 -2.95 1.58
C TYR A 47 -11.96 -3.68 0.54
N GLY A 48 -10.91 -4.38 0.97
CA GLY A 48 -9.92 -5.03 0.11
C GLY A 48 -10.20 -6.50 -0.24
N GLU A 49 -11.44 -6.97 -0.18
CA GLU A 49 -11.77 -8.33 -0.59
C GLU A 49 -11.68 -8.50 -2.12
N ASP A 50 -11.20 -9.66 -2.59
CA ASP A 50 -11.14 -10.05 -4.00
C ASP A 50 -10.42 -9.05 -4.93
N LEU A 51 -9.27 -8.54 -4.51
CA LEU A 51 -8.50 -7.58 -5.28
C LEU A 51 -7.71 -8.23 -6.43
N ASP A 52 -7.80 -7.64 -7.62
CA ASP A 52 -6.84 -7.90 -8.68
C ASP A 52 -5.53 -7.15 -8.41
N ILE A 53 -5.62 -5.89 -7.98
CA ILE A 53 -4.45 -5.05 -7.73
C ILE A 53 -4.63 -4.31 -6.40
N LEU A 54 -3.61 -4.41 -5.55
CA LEU A 54 -3.43 -3.55 -4.39
C LEU A 54 -2.29 -2.55 -4.69
N VAL A 55 -2.63 -1.27 -4.80
CA VAL A 55 -1.65 -0.18 -4.89
C VAL A 55 -1.47 0.41 -3.50
N HIS A 56 -0.28 0.28 -2.91
CA HIS A 56 -0.06 0.65 -1.52
C HIS A 56 1.25 1.40 -1.33
N GLU A 57 1.22 2.37 -0.41
CA GLU A 57 2.41 3.08 0.03
C GLU A 57 3.32 2.20 0.91
N VAL A 58 4.59 2.57 1.04
CA VAL A 58 5.52 1.90 1.94
C VAL A 58 6.76 2.77 2.21
N TYR A 59 7.33 2.67 3.42
CA TYR A 59 8.64 3.25 3.70
C TYR A 59 9.75 2.20 3.78
N SER A 60 11.01 2.61 3.58
CA SER A 60 12.15 1.72 3.71
C SER A 60 12.51 1.44 5.17
N SER A 61 12.70 0.16 5.53
CA SER A 61 13.13 -0.24 6.88
C SER A 61 14.51 0.30 7.24
N SER A 62 15.46 0.28 6.31
CA SER A 62 16.83 0.77 6.54
C SER A 62 16.88 2.29 6.72
N GLY A 63 16.08 3.04 5.94
CA GLY A 63 15.93 4.48 6.09
C GLY A 63 15.24 4.86 7.38
N PHE A 64 14.18 4.15 7.76
CA PHE A 64 13.45 4.35 9.02
C PHE A 64 14.36 4.17 10.25
N LYS A 65 15.23 3.15 10.26
CA LYS A 65 16.16 2.91 11.38
C LYS A 65 17.08 4.10 11.66
N LYS A 66 17.41 4.89 10.64
CA LYS A 66 18.29 6.07 10.74
C LYS A 66 17.57 7.34 11.20
N LYS A 67 16.24 7.33 11.31
CA LYS A 67 15.48 8.51 11.74
C LYS A 67 15.62 8.75 13.23
N GLU A 68 15.51 10.03 13.62
CA GLU A 68 15.43 10.44 15.03
C GLU A 68 14.14 9.90 15.69
N PRO A 69 14.11 9.72 17.03
CA PRO A 69 12.96 9.12 17.74
C PRO A 69 11.61 9.76 17.41
N ASP A 70 11.53 11.09 17.39
CA ASP A 70 10.28 11.82 17.10
C ASP A 70 9.78 11.57 15.67
N TRP A 71 10.69 11.50 14.70
CA TRP A 71 10.35 11.13 13.33
C TRP A 71 9.90 9.69 13.18
N LYS A 72 10.44 8.77 13.99
CA LYS A 72 9.98 7.38 14.03
C LYS A 72 8.54 7.28 14.55
N ILE A 73 8.19 8.04 15.58
CA ILE A 73 6.81 8.12 16.10
C ILE A 73 5.89 8.67 15.02
N TYR A 74 6.26 9.80 14.40
CA TYR A 74 5.50 10.41 13.33
C TYR A 74 5.23 9.44 12.18
N HIS A 75 6.29 8.87 11.60
CA HIS A 75 6.13 7.99 10.43
C HIS A 75 5.34 6.71 10.71
N LYS A 76 5.45 6.14 11.90
CA LYS A 76 4.62 4.99 12.30
C LYS A 76 3.12 5.31 12.36
N GLY A 77 2.77 6.53 12.71
CA GLY A 77 1.38 6.96 12.76
C GLY A 77 0.81 7.40 11.40
N HIS A 78 1.66 7.54 10.38
CA HIS A 78 1.26 8.12 9.11
C HIS A 78 1.50 7.20 7.90
N HIS A 79 2.41 6.23 8.03
CA HIS A 79 2.88 5.41 6.91
C HIS A 79 3.03 3.94 7.31
N THR A 80 3.17 3.08 6.32
CA THR A 80 3.21 1.62 6.48
C THR A 80 4.62 1.08 6.25
N SER A 81 5.10 0.21 7.17
CA SER A 81 6.37 -0.50 7.00
C SER A 81 6.25 -1.67 6.02
N PRO A 82 7.37 -2.18 5.47
CA PRO A 82 7.36 -3.36 4.61
C PRO A 82 6.75 -4.60 5.27
N GLN A 83 6.98 -4.79 6.57
CA GLN A 83 6.42 -5.93 7.29
C GLN A 83 4.90 -5.81 7.45
N GLU A 84 4.40 -4.64 7.86
CA GLU A 84 2.96 -4.37 7.97
C GLU A 84 2.27 -4.50 6.62
N LEU A 85 2.90 -4.00 5.53
CA LEU A 85 2.38 -4.17 4.19
C LEU A 85 2.33 -5.65 3.76
N ALA A 86 3.36 -6.42 4.10
CA ALA A 86 3.37 -7.87 3.84
C ALA A 86 2.21 -8.58 4.56
N GLU A 87 1.94 -8.20 5.81
CA GLU A 87 0.81 -8.73 6.60
C GLU A 87 -0.55 -8.35 5.96
N ILE A 88 -0.72 -7.10 5.56
CA ILE A 88 -1.93 -6.63 4.85
C ILE A 88 -2.11 -7.40 3.53
N ALA A 89 -1.05 -7.51 2.73
CA ALA A 89 -1.10 -8.22 1.46
C ALA A 89 -1.37 -9.72 1.63
N ALA A 90 -0.84 -10.34 2.68
CA ALA A 90 -1.12 -11.75 2.99
C ALA A 90 -2.58 -11.99 3.42
N LEU A 91 -3.22 -11.00 4.07
CA LEU A 91 -4.64 -11.06 4.41
C LEU A 91 -5.55 -10.85 3.20
N LEU A 92 -5.18 -9.93 2.31
CA LEU A 92 -6.01 -9.53 1.16
C LEU A 92 -5.79 -10.40 -0.08
N GLU A 93 -4.66 -11.09 -0.15
CA GLU A 93 -4.26 -11.98 -1.27
C GLU A 93 -4.49 -11.35 -2.67
N PRO A 94 -4.04 -10.08 -2.91
CA PRO A 94 -4.21 -9.47 -4.22
C PRO A 94 -3.43 -10.26 -5.28
N LYS A 95 -3.92 -10.31 -6.51
CA LYS A 95 -3.16 -10.94 -7.61
C LYS A 95 -1.84 -10.23 -7.87
N THR A 96 -1.79 -8.92 -7.62
CA THR A 96 -0.57 -8.11 -7.73
C THR A 96 -0.57 -7.01 -6.66
N LEU A 97 0.53 -6.91 -5.91
CA LEU A 97 0.85 -5.77 -5.06
C LEU A 97 1.74 -4.80 -5.83
N VAL A 98 1.30 -3.55 -5.95
CA VAL A 98 2.04 -2.46 -6.62
C VAL A 98 2.43 -1.43 -5.57
N LEU A 99 3.71 -1.08 -5.51
CA LEU A 99 4.20 -0.10 -4.55
C LEU A 99 4.03 1.32 -5.12
N SER A 100 3.53 2.23 -4.30
CA SER A 100 3.39 3.65 -4.63
C SER A 100 3.84 4.50 -3.45
N HIS A 101 4.02 5.81 -3.65
CA HIS A 101 4.45 6.72 -2.58
C HIS A 101 5.56 6.10 -1.70
N VAL A 102 6.62 5.60 -2.34
CA VAL A 102 7.67 4.89 -1.61
C VAL A 102 8.62 5.88 -0.96
N LEU A 103 8.64 5.88 0.38
CA LEU A 103 9.57 6.68 1.17
C LEU A 103 10.92 5.95 1.24
N ILE A 104 11.73 6.14 0.18
CA ILE A 104 12.93 5.34 -0.08
C ILE A 104 14.08 5.62 0.91
N TRP A 105 14.25 6.88 1.35
CA TRP A 105 15.22 7.35 2.34
C TRP A 105 16.64 6.75 2.20
N GLY A 106 17.12 6.63 0.96
CA GLY A 106 18.44 6.13 0.63
C GLY A 106 18.55 4.60 0.56
N ALA A 107 17.46 3.86 0.65
CA ALA A 107 17.42 2.44 0.33
C ALA A 107 17.37 2.22 -1.20
N THR A 108 17.42 0.98 -1.65
CA THR A 108 17.17 0.61 -3.03
C THR A 108 15.78 0.00 -3.18
N SER A 109 15.24 -0.04 -4.40
CA SER A 109 13.99 -0.74 -4.70
C SER A 109 14.08 -2.21 -4.32
N ASP A 110 15.21 -2.85 -4.59
CA ASP A 110 15.44 -4.26 -4.29
C ASP A 110 15.42 -4.55 -2.78
N GLU A 111 15.96 -3.65 -1.94
CA GLU A 111 15.87 -3.77 -0.48
C GLU A 111 14.42 -3.75 -0.01
N ILE A 112 13.61 -2.81 -0.52
CA ILE A 112 12.21 -2.66 -0.11
C ILE A 112 11.39 -3.88 -0.54
N VAL A 113 11.53 -4.32 -1.79
CA VAL A 113 10.86 -5.53 -2.30
C VAL A 113 11.30 -6.76 -1.51
N SER A 114 12.61 -6.90 -1.23
CA SER A 114 13.14 -8.00 -0.42
C SER A 114 12.55 -8.00 0.99
N ASP A 115 12.40 -6.84 1.64
CA ASP A 115 11.82 -6.75 2.98
C ASP A 115 10.35 -7.19 3.02
N ILE A 116 9.57 -6.89 1.98
CA ILE A 116 8.18 -7.34 1.84
C ILE A 116 8.12 -8.85 1.59
N THR A 117 8.93 -9.35 0.67
CA THR A 117 8.89 -10.76 0.24
C THR A 117 9.46 -11.75 1.26
N LYS A 118 10.04 -11.28 2.38
CA LYS A 118 10.38 -12.13 3.53
C LYS A 118 9.15 -12.78 4.17
N SER A 119 7.98 -12.13 4.08
CA SER A 119 6.74 -12.54 4.75
C SER A 119 5.53 -12.57 3.82
N TYR A 120 5.71 -12.29 2.54
CA TYR A 120 4.65 -12.31 1.52
C TYR A 120 5.15 -12.95 0.23
N ASP A 121 4.51 -14.03 -0.19
CA ASP A 121 4.90 -14.85 -1.36
C ASP A 121 4.23 -14.38 -2.67
N GLY A 122 3.36 -13.37 -2.62
CA GLY A 122 2.64 -12.88 -3.79
C GLY A 122 3.51 -12.03 -4.72
N LYS A 123 2.94 -11.68 -5.87
CA LYS A 123 3.61 -10.83 -6.85
C LYS A 123 3.71 -9.39 -6.36
N VAL A 124 4.93 -8.88 -6.24
CA VAL A 124 5.23 -7.49 -5.88
C VAL A 124 5.87 -6.77 -7.06
N ILE A 125 5.36 -5.58 -7.39
CA ILE A 125 5.92 -4.70 -8.42
C ILE A 125 6.32 -3.37 -7.77
N PHE A 126 7.60 -2.99 -7.96
CA PHE A 126 8.07 -1.62 -7.75
C PHE A 126 8.10 -0.94 -9.11
N PRO A 127 7.07 -0.16 -9.49
CA PRO A 127 6.96 0.37 -10.84
C PRO A 127 7.84 1.60 -11.04
N ASP A 128 8.32 1.78 -12.27
CA ASP A 128 8.75 3.07 -12.76
C ASP A 128 7.53 3.85 -13.30
N ASP A 129 7.70 5.15 -13.56
CA ASP A 129 6.66 5.94 -14.20
C ASP A 129 6.23 5.33 -15.53
N VAL A 130 4.94 5.39 -15.81
CA VAL A 130 4.29 4.80 -17.00
C VAL A 130 4.42 3.29 -17.17
N THR A 131 4.76 2.55 -16.12
CA THR A 131 4.73 1.08 -16.13
C THR A 131 3.28 0.58 -16.31
N LEU A 132 3.05 -0.28 -17.29
CA LEU A 132 1.76 -0.94 -17.47
C LEU A 132 1.62 -2.12 -16.52
N ILE A 133 0.56 -2.12 -15.73
CA ILE A 133 0.19 -3.20 -14.81
C ILE A 133 -1.02 -3.94 -15.40
N ASN A 134 -0.82 -5.22 -15.72
CA ASN A 134 -1.85 -6.10 -16.31
C ASN A 134 -2.41 -7.08 -15.27
#